data_8b17e87edbc1f956ecbc6234e5d9153e
#
_entry.id   8b17e87edbc1f956ecbc6234e5d9153e
#
_cell.length_a   1.000
_cell.length_b   1.000
_cell.length_c   1.000
_cell.angle_alpha   90.00
_cell.angle_beta   90.00
_cell.angle_gamma   90.00
#
_symmetry.space_group_name_H-M   'P 1'
#
loop_
_entity.id
_entity.type
_entity.pdbx_description
1 polymer ?
#
loop_
_entity_poly.entity_id
_entity_poly.type
_entity_poly.pdbx_seq_one_letter_code
_entity_poly.pdbx_strand_id
1 'polypeptide(L)'
;MAQTIDLDHPAGKVLSSKAVVSSKPFRTLSAFNSWDGKSVTALDFKTGELIENAVSPLTRGITETSVIQLPRGEQHLIAVKTNDFVISTGFYGEGRYLLYSLVDGSVRYCLSYPDCPDYPVLQEKTKGMLYASSILRLRPDGQAFVCADMYSGMIDFCRVSPEGIERVKLEQLSYPRVEISETPEPQVLYRKENRFGFMDIAVTPERIYALYSGKTYARDRQGAFVSNRLLEYDWEGNLMQTFNFDVGLTGITYDEDEGLLYGITGDSKMSVVKLKL
;
A
#
# COMPACT_ATOMS: atom_id res chain seq x y z
N MET A 1 -17.21 3.67 -7.53
CA MET A 1 -18.01 2.50 -7.94
C MET A 1 -17.05 1.32 -7.97
N ALA A 2 -17.27 0.31 -7.15
CA ALA A 2 -16.47 -0.91 -7.19
C ALA A 2 -17.08 -1.88 -8.21
N GLN A 3 -16.25 -2.51 -9.04
CA GLN A 3 -16.68 -3.48 -10.03
C GLN A 3 -15.97 -4.80 -9.76
N THR A 4 -16.73 -5.89 -9.78
CA THR A 4 -16.19 -7.25 -9.79
C THR A 4 -16.16 -7.72 -11.23
N ILE A 5 -15.00 -8.16 -11.69
CA ILE A 5 -14.77 -8.60 -13.07
C ILE A 5 -14.56 -10.11 -13.04
N ASP A 6 -15.26 -10.83 -13.92
CA ASP A 6 -15.02 -12.24 -14.18
C ASP A 6 -13.82 -12.37 -15.11
N LEU A 7 -12.72 -12.87 -14.58
CA LEU A 7 -11.46 -13.04 -15.32
C LEU A 7 -11.48 -14.29 -16.23
N ASP A 8 -12.38 -15.24 -15.97
CA ASP A 8 -12.54 -16.45 -16.80
C ASP A 8 -13.34 -16.19 -18.07
N HIS A 9 -14.05 -15.06 -18.14
CA HIS A 9 -14.78 -14.67 -19.33
C HIS A 9 -13.84 -13.95 -20.32
N PRO A 10 -13.75 -14.37 -21.61
CA PRO A 10 -12.81 -13.81 -22.60
C PRO A 10 -12.87 -12.29 -22.80
N ALA A 11 -13.95 -11.65 -22.40
CA ALA A 11 -14.16 -10.21 -22.47
C ALA A 11 -14.13 -9.50 -21.11
N GLY A 12 -13.76 -10.20 -20.00
CA GLY A 12 -13.78 -9.62 -18.67
C GLY A 12 -15.18 -9.12 -18.28
N LYS A 13 -16.15 -10.02 -18.16
CA LYS A 13 -17.53 -9.64 -17.85
C LYS A 13 -17.63 -9.01 -16.47
N VAL A 14 -18.16 -7.80 -16.39
CA VAL A 14 -18.49 -7.17 -15.10
C VAL A 14 -19.62 -7.96 -14.45
N LEU A 15 -19.32 -8.67 -13.35
CA LEU A 15 -20.29 -9.47 -12.60
C LEU A 15 -21.21 -8.62 -11.75
N SER A 16 -20.72 -7.54 -11.19
CA SER A 16 -21.50 -6.57 -10.44
C SER A 16 -20.88 -5.19 -10.47
N SER A 17 -21.73 -4.17 -10.56
CA SER A 17 -21.35 -2.80 -10.23
C SER A 17 -22.30 -2.33 -9.14
N LYS A 18 -21.85 -2.25 -7.89
CA LYS A 18 -22.59 -1.60 -6.82
C LYS A 18 -21.86 -0.34 -6.43
N ALA A 19 -22.59 0.76 -6.33
CA ALA A 19 -22.12 1.89 -5.56
C ALA A 19 -21.85 1.37 -4.14
N VAL A 20 -20.66 1.62 -3.60
CA VAL A 20 -20.44 1.47 -2.17
C VAL A 20 -21.35 2.49 -1.51
N VAL A 21 -22.49 2.01 -1.01
CA VAL A 21 -23.47 2.87 -0.38
C VAL A 21 -23.06 3.02 1.08
N SER A 22 -22.23 4.01 1.34
CA SER A 22 -22.15 4.57 2.68
C SER A 22 -23.29 5.59 2.80
N SER A 23 -23.88 5.71 3.99
CA SER A 23 -24.83 6.76 4.32
C SER A 23 -24.26 8.18 4.18
N LYS A 24 -22.95 8.29 3.99
CA LYS A 24 -22.21 9.53 3.70
C LYS A 24 -21.46 9.38 2.36
N PRO A 25 -21.51 10.37 1.48
CA PRO A 25 -20.72 10.33 0.24
C PRO A 25 -19.24 10.33 0.59
N PHE A 26 -18.50 9.33 0.09
CA PHE A 26 -17.04 9.32 0.16
C PHE A 26 -16.49 10.56 -0.55
N ARG A 27 -15.63 11.28 0.13
CA ARG A 27 -15.00 12.48 -0.45
C ARG A 27 -13.67 12.16 -1.11
N THR A 28 -12.88 11.23 -0.53
CA THR A 28 -11.54 10.94 -1.03
C THR A 28 -11.05 9.60 -0.47
N LEU A 29 -11.17 8.55 -1.24
CA LEU A 29 -10.68 7.22 -0.85
C LEU A 29 -9.20 7.08 -1.18
N SER A 30 -8.40 6.62 -0.24
CA SER A 30 -7.11 6.02 -0.45
C SER A 30 -7.22 4.50 -0.41
N ALA A 31 -6.33 3.83 -1.06
CA ALA A 31 -6.10 2.39 -1.15
C ALA A 31 -7.23 1.45 -0.66
N PHE A 32 -7.66 0.58 -1.54
CA PHE A 32 -8.47 -0.58 -1.18
C PHE A 32 -7.55 -1.70 -0.72
N ASN A 33 -7.86 -2.31 0.42
CA ASN A 33 -7.14 -3.46 0.94
C ASN A 33 -8.11 -4.57 1.31
N SER A 34 -7.71 -5.81 1.00
CA SER A 34 -8.31 -7.02 1.55
C SER A 34 -7.17 -7.89 2.05
N TRP A 35 -7.29 -8.44 3.24
CA TRP A 35 -6.25 -9.30 3.82
C TRP A 35 -6.75 -10.72 4.07
N ASP A 36 -8.05 -10.89 4.25
CA ASP A 36 -8.68 -12.15 4.61
C ASP A 36 -9.65 -12.69 3.52
N GLY A 37 -9.76 -11.99 2.40
CA GLY A 37 -10.71 -12.32 1.32
C GLY A 37 -12.18 -12.16 1.69
N LYS A 38 -12.50 -11.79 2.94
CA LYS A 38 -13.88 -11.67 3.47
C LYS A 38 -14.35 -10.24 3.56
N SER A 39 -13.42 -9.31 3.66
CA SER A 39 -13.72 -7.88 3.72
C SER A 39 -12.81 -7.07 2.81
N VAL A 40 -13.29 -5.89 2.43
CA VAL A 40 -12.50 -4.87 1.72
C VAL A 40 -12.55 -3.60 2.53
N THR A 41 -11.39 -3.07 2.88
CA THR A 41 -11.28 -1.80 3.59
C THR A 41 -10.84 -0.67 2.67
N ALA A 42 -11.29 0.55 2.94
CA ALA A 42 -10.84 1.77 2.29
C ALA A 42 -10.79 2.91 3.30
N LEU A 43 -9.74 3.72 3.27
CA LEU A 43 -9.62 4.89 4.12
C LEU A 43 -10.12 6.14 3.39
N ASP A 44 -11.04 6.89 4.00
CA ASP A 44 -11.27 8.28 3.61
C ASP A 44 -10.23 9.16 4.35
N PHE A 45 -9.18 9.54 3.65
CA PHE A 45 -8.05 10.24 4.26
C PHE A 45 -8.38 11.69 4.69
N LYS A 46 -9.51 12.26 4.26
CA LYS A 46 -9.95 13.58 4.73
C LYS A 46 -10.68 13.53 6.05
N THR A 47 -11.43 12.46 6.28
CA THR A 47 -12.20 12.30 7.50
C THR A 47 -11.51 11.41 8.52
N GLY A 48 -10.52 10.62 8.10
CA GLY A 48 -9.88 9.59 8.92
C GLY A 48 -10.81 8.41 9.20
N GLU A 49 -11.84 8.22 8.38
CA GLU A 49 -12.77 7.10 8.49
C GLU A 49 -12.24 5.90 7.68
N LEU A 50 -11.95 4.80 8.36
CA LEU A 50 -11.68 3.51 7.73
C LEU A 50 -12.99 2.77 7.55
N ILE A 51 -13.35 2.51 6.31
CA ILE A 51 -14.60 1.89 5.92
C ILE A 51 -14.31 0.44 5.56
N GLU A 52 -15.02 -0.47 6.20
CA GLU A 52 -14.94 -1.89 5.95
C GLU A 52 -16.25 -2.38 5.33
N ASN A 53 -16.13 -3.12 4.24
CA ASN A 53 -17.24 -3.73 3.55
C ASN A 53 -17.05 -5.25 3.58
N ALA A 54 -17.93 -5.96 4.29
CA ALA A 54 -17.94 -7.41 4.26
C ALA A 54 -18.42 -7.91 2.90
N VAL A 55 -17.75 -8.92 2.37
CA VAL A 55 -18.02 -9.50 1.04
C VAL A 55 -18.60 -10.90 1.23
N SER A 56 -19.76 -11.17 0.65
CA SER A 56 -20.34 -12.52 0.66
C SER A 56 -19.55 -13.45 -0.25
N PRO A 57 -19.06 -14.60 0.24
CA PRO A 57 -18.39 -15.59 -0.61
C PRO A 57 -19.29 -16.15 -1.72
N LEU A 58 -20.61 -16.20 -1.48
CA LEU A 58 -21.58 -16.78 -2.42
C LEU A 58 -21.99 -15.81 -3.53
N THR A 59 -22.24 -14.53 -3.16
CA THR A 59 -22.76 -13.54 -4.11
C THR A 59 -21.67 -12.57 -4.60
N ARG A 60 -20.48 -12.61 -3.99
CA ARG A 60 -19.39 -11.62 -4.17
C ARG A 60 -19.89 -10.16 -4.04
N GLY A 61 -21.00 -9.99 -3.33
CA GLY A 61 -21.62 -8.69 -3.06
C GLY A 61 -21.32 -8.20 -1.65
N ILE A 62 -21.37 -6.88 -1.46
CA ILE A 62 -21.24 -6.26 -0.14
C ILE A 62 -22.49 -6.60 0.68
N THR A 63 -22.28 -7.19 1.85
CA THR A 63 -23.36 -7.60 2.78
C THR A 63 -23.52 -6.65 3.94
N GLU A 64 -22.43 -6.08 4.42
CA GLU A 64 -22.41 -5.18 5.57
C GLU A 64 -21.34 -4.11 5.37
N THR A 65 -21.57 -2.93 5.90
CA THR A 65 -20.61 -1.83 5.92
C THR A 65 -20.45 -1.34 7.35
N SER A 66 -19.22 -1.30 7.84
CA SER A 66 -18.86 -0.70 9.12
C SER A 66 -17.86 0.45 8.92
N VAL A 67 -17.80 1.35 9.90
CA VAL A 67 -16.91 2.52 9.87
C VAL A 67 -16.14 2.59 11.18
N ILE A 68 -14.82 2.69 11.09
CA ILE A 68 -13.92 2.88 12.21
C ILE A 68 -13.36 4.30 12.10
N GLN A 69 -13.60 5.14 13.11
CA GLN A 69 -12.98 6.46 13.18
C GLN A 69 -11.57 6.31 13.73
N LEU A 70 -10.55 6.63 12.91
CA LEU A 70 -9.17 6.72 13.37
C LEU A 70 -8.96 7.96 14.28
N PRO A 71 -7.90 7.98 15.10
CA PRO A 71 -7.59 9.08 15.99
C PRO A 71 -7.58 10.42 15.26
N ARG A 72 -8.24 11.43 15.85
CA ARG A 72 -8.32 12.77 15.29
C ARG A 72 -7.05 13.57 15.57
N GLY A 73 -6.78 14.57 14.75
CA GLY A 73 -5.64 15.47 14.90
C GLY A 73 -4.42 15.08 14.05
N GLU A 74 -4.44 13.90 13.48
CA GLU A 74 -3.41 13.39 12.58
C GLU A 74 -3.95 13.18 11.16
N GLN A 75 -3.08 13.29 10.18
CA GLN A 75 -3.43 12.98 8.79
C GLN A 75 -2.99 11.57 8.45
N HIS A 76 -3.97 10.66 8.38
CA HIS A 76 -3.78 9.29 7.94
C HIS A 76 -3.78 9.23 6.40
N LEU A 77 -2.87 8.46 5.80
CA LEU A 77 -2.75 8.33 4.35
C LEU A 77 -3.17 6.96 3.84
N ILE A 78 -2.75 5.90 4.52
CA ILE A 78 -3.09 4.52 4.21
C ILE A 78 -3.34 3.79 5.52
N ALA A 79 -4.33 2.92 5.54
CA ALA A 79 -4.62 2.07 6.69
C ALA A 79 -4.98 0.66 6.23
N VAL A 80 -4.55 -0.32 7.03
CA VAL A 80 -4.95 -1.72 6.94
C VAL A 80 -5.48 -2.19 8.29
N LYS A 81 -6.39 -3.15 8.27
CA LYS A 81 -7.08 -3.63 9.48
C LYS A 81 -6.84 -5.12 9.65
N THR A 82 -6.49 -5.53 10.86
CA THR A 82 -6.58 -6.90 11.37
C THR A 82 -7.85 -7.07 12.21
N ASN A 83 -8.01 -8.20 12.89
CA ASN A 83 -9.10 -8.38 13.84
C ASN A 83 -9.00 -7.41 15.03
N ASP A 84 -7.77 -7.18 15.53
CA ASP A 84 -7.52 -6.48 16.80
C ASP A 84 -6.96 -5.07 16.62
N PHE A 85 -6.41 -4.76 15.44
CA PHE A 85 -5.67 -3.52 15.21
C PHE A 85 -5.98 -2.89 13.85
N VAL A 86 -5.82 -1.56 13.81
CA VAL A 86 -5.59 -0.82 12.56
C VAL A 86 -4.16 -0.32 12.56
N ILE A 87 -3.45 -0.58 11.46
CA ILE A 87 -2.10 -0.06 11.20
C ILE A 87 -2.23 1.01 10.13
N SER A 88 -1.69 2.18 10.39
CA SER A 88 -1.80 3.31 9.48
C SER A 88 -0.46 4.03 9.30
N THR A 89 -0.24 4.56 8.09
CA THR A 89 0.80 5.57 7.80
C THR A 89 0.18 6.94 7.67
N GLY A 90 0.96 7.99 7.94
CA GLY A 90 0.46 9.36 7.88
C GLY A 90 1.57 10.39 8.06
N PHE A 91 1.18 11.64 8.32
CA PHE A 91 2.11 12.71 8.68
C PHE A 91 2.24 12.80 10.20
N TYR A 92 2.85 11.78 10.78
CA TYR A 92 2.97 11.64 12.23
C TYR A 92 4.24 12.30 12.76
N GLY A 93 4.12 12.92 13.94
CA GLY A 93 5.25 13.54 14.66
C GLY A 93 5.98 12.62 15.62
N GLU A 94 5.44 11.44 15.92
CA GLU A 94 5.96 10.55 16.95
C GLU A 94 6.48 9.21 16.45
N GLY A 95 6.21 8.85 15.19
CA GLY A 95 6.68 7.60 14.59
C GLY A 95 6.13 7.38 13.20
N ARG A 96 6.64 6.36 12.51
CA ARG A 96 6.25 6.05 11.12
C ARG A 96 4.88 5.41 11.01
N TYR A 97 4.53 4.54 11.96
CA TYR A 97 3.28 3.79 11.96
C TYR A 97 2.46 4.13 13.19
N LEU A 98 1.18 4.32 12.98
CA LEU A 98 0.21 4.34 14.06
C LEU A 98 -0.41 2.95 14.18
N LEU A 99 -0.40 2.39 15.40
CA LEU A 99 -1.09 1.17 15.78
C LEU A 99 -2.28 1.57 16.66
N TYR A 100 -3.50 1.34 16.16
CA TYR A 100 -4.74 1.61 16.85
C TYR A 100 -5.40 0.30 17.27
N SER A 101 -5.55 0.07 18.55
CA SER A 101 -6.20 -1.13 19.10
C SER A 101 -7.72 -1.00 18.97
N LEU A 102 -8.34 -2.01 18.37
CA LEU A 102 -9.81 -2.14 18.25
C LEU A 102 -10.42 -2.73 19.54
N VAL A 103 -9.58 -3.28 20.44
CA VAL A 103 -10.02 -3.92 21.68
C VAL A 103 -10.27 -2.88 22.78
N ASP A 104 -9.32 -1.95 22.96
CA ASP A 104 -9.35 -0.98 24.07
C ASP A 104 -9.25 0.48 23.61
N GLY A 105 -9.14 0.73 22.30
CA GLY A 105 -9.04 2.07 21.74
C GLY A 105 -7.67 2.74 21.97
N SER A 106 -6.66 2.01 22.43
CA SER A 106 -5.33 2.59 22.65
C SER A 106 -4.63 2.91 21.33
N VAL A 107 -3.80 3.95 21.37
CA VAL A 107 -3.02 4.45 20.24
C VAL A 107 -1.54 4.39 20.58
N ARG A 108 -0.72 3.87 19.68
CA ARG A 108 0.74 3.86 19.78
C ARG A 108 1.36 4.29 18.47
N TYR A 109 2.40 5.12 18.55
CA TYR A 109 3.28 5.40 17.42
C TYR A 109 4.48 4.47 17.50
N CYS A 110 4.77 3.79 16.42
CA CYS A 110 5.77 2.75 16.36
C CYS A 110 6.81 3.06 15.29
N LEU A 111 8.05 2.73 15.58
CA LEU A 111 9.22 2.85 14.71
C LEU A 111 9.51 4.28 14.27
N SER A 112 10.76 4.61 14.14
CA SER A 112 11.21 5.87 13.55
C SER A 112 11.13 5.81 12.02
N TYR A 113 10.98 6.97 11.40
CA TYR A 113 11.20 7.09 9.95
C TYR A 113 12.64 6.75 9.59
N PRO A 114 12.89 6.18 8.40
CA PRO A 114 14.23 5.97 7.92
C PRO A 114 14.98 7.29 7.76
N ASP A 115 16.27 7.27 8.02
CA ASP A 115 17.13 8.42 7.76
C ASP A 115 17.28 8.65 6.26
N CYS A 116 17.34 9.92 5.88
CA CYS A 116 17.68 10.32 4.52
C CYS A 116 19.06 11.00 4.54
N PRO A 117 20.11 10.41 3.95
CA PRO A 117 21.49 10.93 4.04
C PRO A 117 21.65 12.36 3.54
N ASP A 118 20.88 12.74 2.50
CA ASP A 118 20.92 14.10 1.94
C ASP A 118 20.25 15.14 2.88
N TYR A 119 19.46 14.66 3.86
CA TYR A 119 18.70 15.48 4.81
C TYR A 119 18.76 14.88 6.22
N PRO A 120 19.95 14.95 6.89
CA PRO A 120 20.16 14.25 8.17
C PRO A 120 19.39 14.84 9.34
N VAL A 121 18.90 16.09 9.20
CA VAL A 121 18.15 16.78 10.27
C VAL A 121 16.83 17.26 9.69
N LEU A 122 15.77 16.49 9.91
CA LEU A 122 14.40 16.85 9.54
C LEU A 122 13.46 16.61 10.71
N GLN A 123 12.42 17.44 10.79
CA GLN A 123 11.29 17.18 11.68
C GLN A 123 10.59 15.87 11.28
N GLU A 124 10.09 15.10 12.24
CA GLU A 124 9.44 13.80 11.99
C GLU A 124 8.25 13.95 11.02
N LYS A 125 7.46 15.01 11.15
CA LYS A 125 6.37 15.30 10.21
C LYS A 125 6.86 15.48 8.77
N THR A 126 8.00 16.14 8.56
CA THR A 126 8.63 16.30 7.24
C THR A 126 9.13 14.97 6.71
N LYS A 127 9.69 14.11 7.58
CA LYS A 127 10.04 12.73 7.21
C LYS A 127 8.79 11.94 6.80
N GLY A 128 7.65 12.13 7.49
CA GLY A 128 6.36 11.54 7.08
C GLY A 128 5.96 11.94 5.66
N MET A 129 6.21 13.18 5.25
CA MET A 129 5.95 13.64 3.88
C MET A 129 6.89 13.01 2.85
N LEU A 130 8.15 12.72 3.20
CA LEU A 130 9.11 12.03 2.33
C LEU A 130 8.66 10.60 1.97
N TYR A 131 7.91 9.95 2.87
CA TYR A 131 7.46 8.58 2.73
C TYR A 131 5.93 8.47 2.64
N ALA A 132 5.29 9.52 2.09
CA ALA A 132 3.83 9.63 2.00
C ALA A 132 3.19 8.67 1.00
N SER A 133 3.91 8.29 -0.05
CA SER A 133 3.39 7.45 -1.14
C SER A 133 3.63 5.96 -0.88
N SER A 134 3.30 5.52 0.32
CA SER A 134 3.49 4.15 0.78
C SER A 134 2.37 3.22 0.30
N ILE A 135 2.72 1.96 0.06
CA ILE A 135 1.81 0.83 -0.17
C ILE A 135 1.97 -0.10 1.02
N LEU A 136 0.88 -0.45 1.67
CA LEU A 136 0.87 -1.27 2.88
C LEU A 136 0.04 -2.52 2.62
N ARG A 137 0.61 -3.71 2.89
CA ARG A 137 -0.06 -4.99 2.73
C ARG A 137 0.17 -5.87 3.95
N LEU A 138 -0.91 -6.45 4.46
CA LEU A 138 -0.86 -7.42 5.55
C LEU A 138 -0.58 -8.82 5.02
N ARG A 139 0.19 -9.62 5.78
CA ARG A 139 0.22 -11.07 5.60
C ARG A 139 -1.18 -11.64 5.89
N PRO A 140 -1.64 -12.69 5.19
CA PRO A 140 -3.00 -13.23 5.38
C PRO A 140 -3.36 -13.64 6.81
N ASP A 141 -2.40 -13.93 7.68
CA ASP A 141 -2.62 -14.21 9.10
C ASP A 141 -2.75 -12.95 9.98
N GLY A 142 -2.50 -11.77 9.42
CA GLY A 142 -2.56 -10.48 10.13
C GLY A 142 -1.42 -10.22 11.12
N GLN A 143 -0.39 -11.09 11.20
CA GLN A 143 0.71 -10.98 12.17
C GLN A 143 1.93 -10.23 11.63
N ALA A 144 1.95 -9.94 10.34
CA ALA A 144 3.02 -9.21 9.69
C ALA A 144 2.47 -8.30 8.59
N PHE A 145 3.24 -7.29 8.23
CA PHE A 145 2.95 -6.45 7.08
C PHE A 145 4.24 -6.02 6.38
N VAL A 146 4.09 -5.65 5.13
CA VAL A 146 5.11 -4.98 4.35
C VAL A 146 4.63 -3.59 3.96
N CYS A 147 5.52 -2.61 4.05
CA CYS A 147 5.25 -1.23 3.64
C CYS A 147 6.33 -0.77 2.68
N ALA A 148 5.99 -0.49 1.44
CA ALA A 148 6.94 0.00 0.45
C ALA A 148 6.51 1.37 -0.08
N ASP A 149 7.48 2.16 -0.51
CA ASP A 149 7.25 3.54 -0.92
C ASP A 149 7.55 3.75 -2.41
N MET A 150 6.67 4.50 -3.07
CA MET A 150 6.76 4.76 -4.49
C MET A 150 7.89 5.74 -4.83
N TYR A 151 8.16 6.73 -3.99
CA TYR A 151 9.10 7.80 -4.32
C TYR A 151 10.50 7.64 -3.71
N SER A 152 10.69 6.67 -2.80
CA SER A 152 11.97 6.48 -2.14
C SER A 152 12.64 5.12 -2.39
N GLY A 153 11.99 4.20 -3.05
CA GLY A 153 12.49 2.83 -3.23
C GLY A 153 12.77 2.10 -1.92
N MET A 154 12.06 2.46 -0.87
CA MET A 154 12.15 1.86 0.44
C MET A 154 11.12 0.74 0.57
N ILE A 155 11.49 -0.36 1.23
CA ILE A 155 10.59 -1.43 1.63
C ILE A 155 10.90 -1.85 3.07
N ASP A 156 9.87 -1.89 3.92
CA ASP A 156 9.93 -2.11 5.35
C ASP A 156 9.14 -3.38 5.69
N PHE A 157 9.79 -4.39 6.28
CA PHE A 157 9.20 -5.67 6.69
C PHE A 157 8.99 -5.63 8.19
N CYS A 158 7.75 -5.82 8.63
CA CYS A 158 7.37 -5.64 10.01
C CYS A 158 6.49 -6.78 10.54
N ARG A 159 6.64 -7.08 11.83
CA ARG A 159 5.72 -7.90 12.61
C ARG A 159 4.85 -7.01 13.47
N VAL A 160 3.62 -7.44 13.71
CA VAL A 160 2.68 -6.75 14.59
C VAL A 160 2.23 -7.67 15.71
N SER A 161 2.16 -7.12 16.92
CA SER A 161 1.70 -7.79 18.13
C SER A 161 0.94 -6.81 19.02
N PRO A 162 0.29 -7.26 20.09
CA PRO A 162 -0.32 -6.38 21.08
C PRO A 162 0.67 -5.41 21.73
N GLU A 163 1.95 -5.77 21.80
CA GLU A 163 3.02 -4.95 22.38
C GLU A 163 3.47 -3.82 21.44
N GLY A 164 3.24 -3.96 20.12
CA GLY A 164 3.61 -2.96 19.14
C GLY A 164 4.00 -3.52 17.78
N ILE A 165 4.73 -2.72 17.03
CA ILE A 165 5.29 -3.08 15.73
C ILE A 165 6.80 -3.24 15.85
N GLU A 166 7.32 -4.37 15.41
CA GLU A 166 8.74 -4.69 15.33
C GLU A 166 9.19 -4.65 13.85
N ARG A 167 10.29 -3.92 13.56
CA ARG A 167 10.92 -3.96 12.25
C ARG A 167 11.80 -5.19 12.13
N VAL A 168 11.47 -6.07 11.18
CA VAL A 168 12.29 -7.24 10.83
C VAL A 168 13.47 -6.80 9.97
N LYS A 169 13.18 -6.02 8.93
CA LYS A 169 14.19 -5.48 8.01
C LYS A 169 13.68 -4.24 7.31
N LEU A 170 14.59 -3.32 7.06
CA LEU A 170 14.39 -2.18 6.17
C LEU A 170 15.39 -2.28 5.02
N GLU A 171 14.91 -2.24 3.79
CA GLU A 171 15.75 -2.16 2.60
C GLU A 171 15.49 -0.83 1.89
N GLN A 172 16.56 -0.16 1.46
CA GLN A 172 16.53 1.13 0.79
C GLN A 172 17.25 1.03 -0.55
N LEU A 173 16.51 0.81 -1.65
CA LEU A 173 17.08 0.69 -3.00
C LEU A 173 17.45 2.05 -3.60
N SER A 174 16.76 3.11 -3.20
CA SER A 174 17.08 4.49 -3.58
C SER A 174 16.54 5.48 -2.55
N TYR A 175 17.28 6.55 -2.30
CA TYR A 175 16.83 7.66 -1.47
C TYR A 175 16.03 8.68 -2.30
N PRO A 176 15.04 9.38 -1.70
CA PRO A 176 14.27 10.39 -2.40
C PRO A 176 15.15 11.58 -2.78
N ARG A 177 15.01 12.07 -4.02
CA ARG A 177 15.60 13.31 -4.49
C ARG A 177 14.55 14.40 -4.48
N VAL A 178 14.65 15.30 -3.52
CA VAL A 178 13.63 16.30 -3.22
C VAL A 178 14.22 17.71 -3.08
N GLU A 179 13.35 18.69 -2.98
CA GLU A 179 13.59 20.00 -2.39
C GLU A 179 12.69 20.11 -1.17
N ILE A 180 13.27 20.51 -0.04
CA ILE A 180 12.56 20.60 1.24
C ILE A 180 12.63 22.03 1.75
N SER A 181 11.47 22.51 2.22
CA SER A 181 11.33 23.70 3.04
C SER A 181 10.54 23.33 4.28
N GLU A 182 10.99 23.73 5.47
CA GLU A 182 10.29 23.53 6.73
C GLU A 182 9.59 24.80 7.24
N THR A 183 9.79 25.93 6.57
CA THR A 183 9.22 27.23 6.97
C THR A 183 8.53 27.92 5.79
N PRO A 184 7.34 28.57 5.98
CA PRO A 184 6.56 28.62 7.25
C PRO A 184 5.90 27.28 7.62
N GLU A 185 5.68 26.39 6.65
CA GLU A 185 5.14 25.03 6.84
C GLU A 185 5.98 24.00 6.05
N PRO A 186 6.06 22.76 6.50
CA PRO A 186 6.79 21.72 5.80
C PRO A 186 6.27 21.50 4.39
N GLN A 187 7.17 21.45 3.43
CA GLN A 187 6.90 21.15 2.02
C GLN A 187 7.99 20.24 1.46
N VAL A 188 7.58 19.23 0.72
CA VAL A 188 8.46 18.28 0.03
C VAL A 188 8.08 18.25 -1.44
N LEU A 189 9.03 18.60 -2.32
CA LEU A 189 8.84 18.61 -3.76
C LEU A 189 9.81 17.61 -4.40
N TYR A 190 9.29 16.55 -5.01
CA TYR A 190 10.11 15.56 -5.69
C TYR A 190 10.66 16.10 -7.00
N ARG A 191 11.97 15.96 -7.19
CA ARG A 191 12.65 16.37 -8.44
C ARG A 191 12.33 15.39 -9.57
N LYS A 192 12.44 15.85 -10.82
CA LYS A 192 12.20 14.99 -12.00
C LYS A 192 13.18 13.82 -12.10
N GLU A 193 14.36 13.96 -11.50
CA GLU A 193 15.42 12.97 -11.38
C GLU A 193 15.19 12.00 -10.22
N ASN A 194 14.11 12.19 -9.43
CA ASN A 194 13.74 11.24 -8.39
C ASN A 194 13.47 9.87 -9.00
N ARG A 195 14.01 8.83 -8.37
CA ARG A 195 13.85 7.45 -8.80
C ARG A 195 12.57 6.88 -8.18
N PHE A 196 11.65 6.45 -9.02
CA PHE A 196 10.46 5.75 -8.55
C PHE A 196 10.83 4.38 -8.01
N GLY A 197 10.26 4.04 -6.88
CA GLY A 197 10.44 2.79 -6.19
C GLY A 197 9.39 1.75 -6.54
N PHE A 198 8.56 1.42 -5.57
CA PHE A 198 7.57 0.35 -5.67
C PHE A 198 6.23 0.87 -6.20
N MET A 199 5.74 0.23 -7.26
CA MET A 199 4.48 0.60 -7.91
C MET A 199 3.29 -0.12 -7.29
N ASP A 200 3.46 -1.38 -6.87
CA ASP A 200 2.45 -2.17 -6.18
C ASP A 200 3.09 -3.38 -5.47
N ILE A 201 2.33 -4.00 -4.58
CA ILE A 201 2.72 -5.18 -3.82
C ILE A 201 1.56 -6.16 -3.78
N ALA A 202 1.83 -7.44 -4.07
CA ALA A 202 0.98 -8.57 -3.76
C ALA A 202 1.65 -9.47 -2.72
N VAL A 203 0.87 -10.09 -1.84
CA VAL A 203 1.40 -10.92 -0.75
C VAL A 203 0.70 -12.27 -0.71
N THR A 204 1.42 -13.27 -0.23
CA THR A 204 0.93 -14.61 0.12
C THR A 204 1.33 -14.93 1.56
N PRO A 205 0.90 -16.06 2.15
CA PRO A 205 1.41 -16.47 3.46
C PRO A 205 2.93 -16.59 3.52
N GLU A 206 3.60 -16.97 2.42
CA GLU A 206 5.05 -17.23 2.37
C GLU A 206 5.85 -16.18 1.63
N ARG A 207 5.24 -15.39 0.73
CA ARG A 207 5.96 -14.52 -0.22
C ARG A 207 5.37 -13.13 -0.33
N ILE A 208 6.24 -12.22 -0.72
CA ILE A 208 5.93 -10.82 -1.04
C ILE A 208 6.43 -10.57 -2.46
N TYR A 209 5.54 -10.18 -3.34
CA TYR A 209 5.83 -9.80 -4.71
C TYR A 209 5.74 -8.28 -4.82
N ALA A 210 6.86 -7.63 -5.11
CA ALA A 210 6.96 -6.17 -5.14
C ALA A 210 7.31 -5.69 -6.55
N LEU A 211 6.41 -4.96 -7.18
CA LEU A 211 6.58 -4.39 -8.51
C LEU A 211 7.45 -3.13 -8.42
N TYR A 212 8.71 -3.21 -8.87
CA TYR A 212 9.71 -2.15 -8.71
C TYR A 212 10.05 -1.44 -10.02
N SER A 213 9.89 -0.13 -10.09
CA SER A 213 10.20 0.66 -11.28
C SER A 213 11.70 0.94 -11.44
N GLY A 214 12.32 1.62 -10.51
CA GLY A 214 13.70 2.08 -10.58
C GLY A 214 13.97 3.18 -11.63
N LYS A 215 12.94 3.67 -12.33
CA LYS A 215 13.00 4.67 -13.40
C LYS A 215 12.86 6.10 -12.87
N THR A 216 13.10 7.11 -13.71
CA THR A 216 12.95 8.53 -13.36
C THR A 216 12.03 9.23 -14.34
N TYR A 217 11.26 10.23 -13.87
CA TYR A 217 10.42 11.02 -14.76
C TYR A 217 11.25 11.82 -15.79
N ALA A 218 12.41 12.29 -15.41
CA ALA A 218 13.30 13.04 -16.31
C ALA A 218 13.67 12.26 -17.58
N ARG A 219 13.92 10.95 -17.43
CA ARG A 219 14.32 10.07 -18.53
C ARG A 219 13.12 9.36 -19.18
N ASP A 220 12.23 8.80 -18.36
CA ASP A 220 11.25 7.81 -18.79
C ASP A 220 9.84 8.38 -18.93
N ARG A 221 9.61 9.65 -18.50
CA ARG A 221 8.31 10.32 -18.55
C ARG A 221 7.23 9.46 -17.87
N GLN A 222 6.09 9.27 -18.53
CA GLN A 222 4.99 8.43 -18.02
C GLN A 222 5.40 6.96 -17.84
N GLY A 223 6.38 6.48 -18.59
CA GLY A 223 6.95 5.15 -18.42
C GLY A 223 7.64 4.92 -17.07
N ALA A 224 7.91 5.98 -16.29
CA ALA A 224 8.44 5.86 -14.93
C ALA A 224 7.43 5.21 -13.95
N PHE A 225 6.13 5.30 -14.25
CA PHE A 225 5.05 4.68 -13.46
C PHE A 225 4.69 3.27 -13.90
N VAL A 226 5.46 2.72 -14.84
CA VAL A 226 5.24 1.39 -15.40
C VAL A 226 6.48 0.54 -15.15
N SER A 227 6.31 -0.63 -14.54
CA SER A 227 7.41 -1.53 -14.25
C SER A 227 7.25 -2.86 -14.98
N ASN A 228 8.37 -3.43 -15.42
CA ASN A 228 8.46 -4.80 -15.91
C ASN A 228 9.35 -5.68 -15.01
N ARG A 229 9.70 -5.18 -13.82
CA ARG A 229 10.57 -5.86 -12.87
C ARG A 229 9.81 -6.17 -11.58
N LEU A 230 9.78 -7.43 -11.19
CA LEU A 230 9.18 -7.94 -9.97
C LEU A 230 10.27 -8.49 -9.06
N LEU A 231 10.25 -8.08 -7.80
CA LEU A 231 11.13 -8.57 -6.74
C LEU A 231 10.31 -9.49 -5.84
N GLU A 232 10.78 -10.73 -5.64
CA GLU A 232 10.16 -11.67 -4.71
C GLU A 232 10.97 -11.71 -3.42
N TYR A 233 10.30 -11.50 -2.29
CA TYR A 233 10.89 -11.57 -0.95
C TYR A 233 10.16 -12.61 -0.09
N ASP A 234 10.88 -13.14 0.91
CA ASP A 234 10.26 -13.80 2.06
C ASP A 234 9.83 -12.75 3.11
N TRP A 235 9.16 -13.19 4.18
CA TRP A 235 8.71 -12.30 5.25
C TRP A 235 9.83 -11.85 6.21
N GLU A 236 11.02 -12.41 6.11
CA GLU A 236 12.26 -11.94 6.75
C GLU A 236 12.94 -10.85 5.92
N GLY A 237 12.40 -10.51 4.74
CA GLY A 237 12.92 -9.49 3.84
C GLY A 237 14.13 -9.95 3.03
N ASN A 238 14.35 -11.24 2.86
CA ASN A 238 15.39 -11.74 1.96
C ASN A 238 14.86 -11.73 0.52
N LEU A 239 15.63 -11.13 -0.39
CA LEU A 239 15.34 -11.18 -1.83
C LEU A 239 15.58 -12.62 -2.32
N MET A 240 14.51 -13.29 -2.72
CA MET A 240 14.55 -14.68 -3.18
C MET A 240 14.82 -14.76 -4.68
N GLN A 241 14.11 -13.93 -5.46
CA GLN A 241 14.20 -13.94 -6.91
C GLN A 241 13.83 -12.58 -7.51
N THR A 242 14.27 -12.34 -8.75
CA THR A 242 13.88 -11.19 -9.57
C THR A 242 13.34 -11.70 -10.90
N PHE A 243 12.14 -11.26 -11.27
CA PHE A 243 11.54 -11.54 -12.57
C PHE A 243 11.56 -10.29 -13.44
N ASN A 244 11.74 -10.49 -14.74
CA ASN A 244 11.59 -9.43 -15.72
C ASN A 244 10.57 -9.88 -16.77
N PHE A 245 9.58 -9.03 -17.03
CA PHE A 245 8.49 -9.30 -17.97
C PHE A 245 8.68 -8.51 -19.27
N ASP A 246 8.17 -9.05 -20.36
CA ASP A 246 8.15 -8.36 -21.66
C ASP A 246 7.10 -7.24 -21.71
N VAL A 247 6.16 -7.24 -20.75
CA VAL A 247 5.11 -6.24 -20.63
C VAL A 247 5.35 -5.31 -19.43
N GLY A 248 4.97 -4.06 -19.58
CA GLY A 248 4.99 -3.10 -18.48
C GLY A 248 3.71 -3.18 -17.66
N LEU A 249 3.84 -3.23 -16.33
CA LEU A 249 2.75 -3.37 -15.37
C LEU A 249 2.62 -2.12 -14.51
N THR A 250 1.39 -1.80 -14.10
CA THR A 250 1.06 -0.72 -13.16
C THR A 250 0.52 -1.23 -11.85
N GLY A 251 0.07 -2.48 -11.78
CA GLY A 251 -0.45 -3.12 -10.59
C GLY A 251 -0.35 -4.63 -10.69
N ILE A 252 -0.37 -5.30 -9.54
CA ILE A 252 -0.33 -6.76 -9.42
C ILE A 252 -1.27 -7.24 -8.33
N THR A 253 -1.77 -8.45 -8.46
CA THR A 253 -2.52 -9.15 -7.41
C THR A 253 -2.25 -10.65 -7.49
N TYR A 254 -2.32 -11.32 -6.35
CA TYR A 254 -2.19 -12.77 -6.25
C TYR A 254 -3.56 -13.39 -6.00
N ASP A 255 -3.87 -14.44 -6.74
CA ASP A 255 -5.06 -15.26 -6.56
C ASP A 255 -4.65 -16.52 -5.81
N GLU A 256 -5.12 -16.66 -4.57
CA GLU A 256 -4.80 -17.80 -3.70
C GLU A 256 -5.44 -19.11 -4.20
N ASP A 257 -6.63 -19.03 -4.78
CA ASP A 257 -7.37 -20.21 -5.27
C ASP A 257 -6.67 -20.83 -6.48
N GLU A 258 -6.17 -20.02 -7.39
CA GLU A 258 -5.44 -20.49 -8.56
C GLU A 258 -3.93 -20.63 -8.33
N GLY A 259 -3.38 -20.01 -7.29
CA GLY A 259 -1.94 -19.94 -7.02
C GLY A 259 -1.19 -19.12 -8.08
N LEU A 260 -1.83 -18.09 -8.63
CA LEU A 260 -1.32 -17.31 -9.75
C LEU A 260 -1.20 -15.82 -9.45
N LEU A 261 -0.19 -15.20 -10.01
CA LEU A 261 -0.04 -13.75 -10.01
C LEU A 261 -0.64 -13.15 -11.28
N TYR A 262 -1.43 -12.10 -11.11
CA TYR A 262 -2.00 -11.31 -12.19
C TYR A 262 -1.40 -9.92 -12.21
N GLY A 263 -1.27 -9.33 -13.39
CA GLY A 263 -0.80 -7.96 -13.58
C GLY A 263 -1.76 -7.13 -14.40
N ILE A 264 -1.78 -5.82 -14.15
CA ILE A 264 -2.49 -4.83 -14.96
C ILE A 264 -1.46 -4.16 -15.86
N THR A 265 -1.64 -4.23 -17.18
CA THR A 265 -0.72 -3.59 -18.14
C THR A 265 -0.80 -2.07 -18.07
N GLY A 266 0.36 -1.41 -18.25
CA GLY A 266 0.47 0.05 -18.27
C GLY A 266 0.21 0.68 -19.64
N ASP A 267 -0.34 -0.07 -20.59
CA ASP A 267 -0.71 0.42 -21.89
C ASP A 267 -2.09 1.11 -21.89
N SER A 268 -2.47 1.71 -23.01
CA SER A 268 -3.74 2.44 -23.13
C SER A 268 -4.99 1.56 -23.01
N LYS A 269 -4.85 0.22 -23.12
CA LYS A 269 -5.96 -0.73 -23.04
C LYS A 269 -6.19 -1.26 -21.63
N MET A 270 -5.17 -1.15 -20.74
CA MET A 270 -5.23 -1.65 -19.36
C MET A 270 -5.76 -3.09 -19.26
N SER A 271 -5.04 -4.02 -19.87
CA SER A 271 -5.41 -5.43 -19.88
C SER A 271 -4.93 -6.14 -18.60
N VAL A 272 -5.68 -7.15 -18.15
CA VAL A 272 -5.23 -8.07 -17.12
C VAL A 272 -4.48 -9.23 -17.78
N VAL A 273 -3.30 -9.55 -17.24
CA VAL A 273 -2.43 -10.61 -17.76
C VAL A 273 -2.08 -11.59 -16.64
N LYS A 274 -2.02 -12.89 -16.95
CA LYS A 274 -1.47 -13.92 -16.06
C LYS A 274 0.05 -13.87 -16.15
N LEU A 275 0.71 -13.83 -15.01
CA LEU A 275 2.17 -13.81 -14.90
C LEU A 275 2.66 -15.22 -14.55
N LYS A 276 3.58 -15.73 -15.36
CA LYS A 276 4.30 -16.98 -15.04
C LYS A 276 5.56 -16.61 -14.27
N LEU A 277 5.68 -17.10 -13.04
CA LEU A 277 6.82 -16.95 -12.16
C LEU A 277 7.77 -18.14 -12.29
#